data_0024b71ec031ad17da23b659b1a8d17b
#
_entry.id   0024b71ec031ad17da23b659b1a8d17b
#
_cell.length_a   1.000
_cell.length_b   1.000
_cell.length_c   1.000
_cell.angle_alpha   90.00
_cell.angle_beta   90.00
_cell.angle_gamma   90.00
#
_symmetry.space_group_name_H-M   'P 1'
#
loop_
_entity.id
_entity.type
_entity.pdbx_description
1 polymer ?
#
loop_
_entity_poly.entity_id
_entity_poly.type
_entity_poly.pdbx_seq_one_letter_code
_entity_poly.pdbx_strand_id
1 'polypeptide(L)'
;MKILLDENIDIRLKRSFPAGFEVYTVKDMGWNGIKNGELFQLLAGNNFDYWIVVDKNIPYQQNTKDIPFSIIVLDVFRNTLENIEALVPQISAIINSAVSDKVIVISEA
;
A
#
# COMPACT_ATOMS: atom_id res chain seq x y z
N MET A 1 -5.46 -11.91 0.67
CA MET A 1 -4.93 -10.63 1.19
C MET A 1 -5.49 -9.48 0.40
N LYS A 2 -6.05 -8.52 1.09
CA LYS A 2 -6.72 -7.38 0.48
C LYS A 2 -5.81 -6.15 0.58
N ILE A 3 -5.47 -5.57 -0.56
CA ILE A 3 -4.43 -4.55 -0.70
C ILE A 3 -5.02 -3.31 -1.35
N LEU A 4 -4.74 -2.13 -0.77
CA LEU A 4 -5.08 -0.85 -1.39
C LEU A 4 -3.81 -0.20 -1.92
N LEU A 5 -3.84 0.24 -3.17
CA LEU A 5 -2.80 1.09 -3.77
C LEU A 5 -3.23 2.54 -3.60
N ASP A 6 -2.32 3.37 -3.03
CA ASP A 6 -2.58 4.79 -2.83
C ASP A 6 -2.81 5.51 -4.18
N GLU A 7 -3.53 6.65 -4.15
CA GLU A 7 -3.88 7.37 -5.37
C GLU A 7 -2.66 7.91 -6.14
N ASN A 8 -1.51 8.05 -5.48
CA ASN A 8 -0.27 8.47 -6.13
C ASN A 8 0.47 7.33 -6.84
N ILE A 9 -0.02 6.11 -6.73
CA ILE A 9 0.54 4.95 -7.41
C ILE A 9 -0.19 4.74 -8.72
N ASP A 10 0.56 4.47 -9.80
CA ASP A 10 0.00 4.18 -11.10
C ASP A 10 -0.97 3.00 -11.02
N ILE A 11 -2.21 3.19 -11.46
CA ILE A 11 -3.25 2.16 -11.37
C ILE A 11 -2.90 0.90 -12.14
N ARG A 12 -2.01 0.99 -13.12
CA ARG A 12 -1.56 -0.17 -13.90
C ARG A 12 -0.74 -1.16 -13.07
N LEU A 13 -0.24 -0.73 -11.90
CA LEU A 13 0.48 -1.63 -11.00
C LEU A 13 -0.40 -2.80 -10.53
N LYS A 14 -1.69 -2.60 -10.44
CA LYS A 14 -2.66 -3.61 -10.02
C LYS A 14 -2.48 -4.93 -10.77
N ARG A 15 -2.25 -4.88 -12.07
CA ARG A 15 -2.10 -6.07 -12.92
C ARG A 15 -0.76 -6.78 -12.76
N SER A 16 0.20 -6.16 -12.07
CA SER A 16 1.52 -6.74 -11.86
C SER A 16 1.57 -7.71 -10.69
N PHE A 17 0.52 -7.75 -9.88
CA PHE A 17 0.46 -8.65 -8.72
C PHE A 17 0.05 -10.06 -9.15
N PRO A 18 0.62 -11.10 -8.50
CA PRO A 18 0.23 -12.49 -8.77
C PRO A 18 -1.24 -12.74 -8.45
N ALA A 19 -1.80 -13.79 -9.05
CA ALA A 19 -3.13 -14.26 -8.71
C ALA A 19 -3.19 -14.64 -7.22
N GLY A 20 -4.32 -14.40 -6.59
CA GLY A 20 -4.52 -14.65 -5.16
C GLY A 20 -4.45 -13.40 -4.31
N PHE A 21 -3.88 -12.30 -4.82
CA PHE A 21 -3.96 -11.00 -4.15
C PHE A 21 -5.18 -10.23 -4.65
N GLU A 22 -5.96 -9.69 -3.72
CA GLU A 22 -7.06 -8.79 -4.04
C GLU A 22 -6.54 -7.37 -4.00
N VAL A 23 -6.24 -6.80 -5.16
CA VAL A 23 -5.64 -5.47 -5.28
C VAL A 23 -6.68 -4.48 -5.77
N TYR A 24 -6.87 -3.42 -4.99
CA TYR A 24 -7.77 -2.32 -5.31
C TYR A 24 -7.00 -1.03 -5.38
N THR A 25 -7.43 -0.13 -6.25
CA THR A 25 -6.92 1.24 -6.27
C THR A 25 -7.88 2.15 -5.51
N VAL A 26 -7.41 3.32 -5.13
CA VAL A 26 -8.28 4.35 -4.52
C VAL A 26 -9.42 4.69 -5.48
N LYS A 27 -9.15 4.71 -6.79
CA LYS A 27 -10.18 4.93 -7.81
C LYS A 27 -11.23 3.82 -7.82
N ASP A 28 -10.80 2.54 -7.70
CA ASP A 28 -11.73 1.39 -7.66
C ASP A 28 -12.73 1.54 -6.51
N MET A 29 -12.28 2.08 -5.38
CA MET A 29 -13.10 2.24 -4.19
C MET A 29 -13.92 3.54 -4.19
N GLY A 30 -13.67 4.44 -5.14
CA GLY A 30 -14.34 5.73 -5.16
C GLY A 30 -13.83 6.69 -4.09
N TRP A 31 -12.60 6.51 -3.62
CA TRP A 31 -12.02 7.26 -2.49
C TRP A 31 -11.05 8.36 -2.91
N ASN A 32 -11.07 8.79 -4.16
CA ASN A 32 -10.21 9.87 -4.65
C ASN A 32 -10.45 11.15 -3.85
N GLY A 33 -9.36 11.80 -3.43
CA GLY A 33 -9.42 13.06 -2.70
C GLY A 33 -9.72 12.93 -1.21
N ILE A 34 -9.93 11.71 -0.69
CA ILE A 34 -10.14 11.50 0.74
C ILE A 34 -8.82 11.70 1.48
N LYS A 35 -8.87 12.43 2.59
CA LYS A 35 -7.69 12.69 3.42
C LYS A 35 -7.23 11.44 4.15
N ASN A 36 -5.92 11.36 4.44
CA ASN A 36 -5.31 10.16 5.02
C ASN A 36 -5.94 9.73 6.36
N GLY A 37 -6.32 10.66 7.22
CA GLY A 37 -6.96 10.30 8.49
C GLY A 37 -8.28 9.56 8.31
N GLU A 38 -9.11 10.03 7.38
CA GLU A 38 -10.37 9.37 7.03
C GLU A 38 -10.10 8.07 6.28
N LEU A 39 -9.09 8.06 5.42
CA LEU A 39 -8.72 6.87 4.67
C LEU A 39 -8.28 5.72 5.58
N PHE A 40 -7.59 6.02 6.69
CA PHE A 40 -7.24 5.02 7.70
C PHE A 40 -8.50 4.32 8.24
N GLN A 41 -9.56 5.08 8.52
CA GLN A 41 -10.82 4.52 9.01
C GLN A 41 -11.51 3.65 7.95
N LEU A 42 -11.49 4.09 6.69
CA LEU A 42 -12.06 3.33 5.59
C LEU A 42 -11.32 2.01 5.35
N LEU A 43 -9.99 2.04 5.44
CA LEU A 43 -9.18 0.83 5.33
C LEU A 43 -9.54 -0.18 6.41
N ALA A 44 -9.62 0.29 7.66
CA ALA A 44 -9.98 -0.57 8.79
C ALA A 44 -11.40 -1.12 8.65
N GLY A 45 -12.35 -0.26 8.27
CA GLY A 45 -13.77 -0.65 8.15
C GLY A 45 -14.06 -1.56 6.97
N ASN A 46 -13.18 -1.63 5.98
CA ASN A 46 -13.34 -2.46 4.79
C ASN A 46 -12.41 -3.68 4.77
N ASN A 47 -11.80 -4.01 5.90
CA ASN A 47 -10.98 -5.21 6.10
C ASN A 47 -9.77 -5.30 5.15
N PHE A 48 -9.13 -4.16 4.86
CA PHE A 48 -7.87 -4.17 4.14
C PHE A 48 -6.75 -4.70 5.02
N ASP A 49 -5.85 -5.46 4.43
CA ASP A 49 -4.70 -6.02 5.12
C ASP A 49 -3.45 -5.17 4.94
N TYR A 50 -3.31 -4.53 3.78
CA TYR A 50 -2.14 -3.72 3.43
C TYR A 50 -2.54 -2.47 2.67
N TRP A 51 -1.84 -1.38 2.96
CA TRP A 51 -1.93 -0.13 2.20
C TRP A 51 -0.54 0.19 1.65
N ILE A 52 -0.41 0.23 0.32
CA ILE A 52 0.86 0.49 -0.34
C ILE A 52 0.90 1.95 -0.75
N VAL A 53 1.91 2.67 -0.26
CA VAL A 53 2.09 4.11 -0.45
C VAL A 53 3.50 4.42 -0.92
N VAL A 54 3.68 5.61 -1.51
CA VAL A 54 5.00 6.14 -1.85
C VAL A 54 5.37 7.35 -0.98
N ASP A 55 4.43 7.89 -0.24
CA ASP A 55 4.67 9.02 0.66
C ASP A 55 5.23 8.52 1.99
N LYS A 56 6.52 8.79 2.22
CA LYS A 56 7.22 8.36 3.44
C LYS A 56 6.71 9.04 4.70
N ASN A 57 5.98 10.14 4.58
CA ASN A 57 5.50 10.90 5.72
C ASN A 57 4.17 10.36 6.28
N ILE A 58 3.44 9.54 5.53
CA ILE A 58 2.14 9.02 5.97
C ILE A 58 2.22 8.35 7.34
N PRO A 59 3.17 7.43 7.62
CA PRO A 59 3.24 6.79 8.93
C PRO A 59 3.49 7.75 10.09
N TYR A 60 4.09 8.90 9.83
CA TYR A 60 4.40 9.89 10.86
C TYR A 60 3.26 10.88 11.08
N GLN A 61 2.31 10.98 10.15
CA GLN A 61 1.16 11.88 10.24
C GLN A 61 0.00 11.27 11.02
N GLN A 62 0.00 9.96 11.20
CA GLN A 62 -1.08 9.21 11.82
C GLN A 62 -0.54 8.25 12.87
N ASN A 63 -1.38 7.93 13.86
CA ASN A 63 -1.03 6.91 14.84
C ASN A 63 -1.18 5.52 14.20
N THR A 64 -0.06 4.83 14.00
CA THR A 64 -0.04 3.52 13.35
C THR A 64 -0.04 2.36 14.34
N LYS A 65 0.02 2.63 15.64
CA LYS A 65 0.20 1.61 16.66
C LYS A 65 -0.92 0.58 16.69
N ASP A 66 -2.16 1.03 16.58
CA ASP A 66 -3.34 0.19 16.77
C ASP A 66 -4.14 -0.06 15.48
N ILE A 67 -3.56 0.23 14.31
CA ILE A 67 -4.25 -0.01 13.05
C ILE A 67 -4.31 -1.52 12.75
N PRO A 68 -5.42 -2.01 12.17
CA PRO A 68 -5.57 -3.44 11.86
C PRO A 68 -4.98 -3.85 10.51
N PHE A 69 -4.21 -2.98 9.88
CA PHE A 69 -3.55 -3.26 8.61
C PHE A 69 -2.09 -2.80 8.69
N SER A 70 -1.29 -3.19 7.72
CA SER A 70 0.09 -2.74 7.61
C SER A 70 0.24 -1.75 6.46
N ILE A 71 1.13 -0.78 6.63
CA ILE A 71 1.47 0.20 5.61
C ILE A 71 2.81 -0.21 5.00
N ILE A 72 2.82 -0.41 3.68
CA ILE A 72 4.05 -0.67 2.94
C ILE A 72 4.43 0.60 2.21
N VAL A 73 5.55 1.20 2.60
CA VAL A 73 6.07 2.42 2.01
C VAL A 73 7.11 2.03 0.96
N LEU A 74 6.87 2.42 -0.29
CA LEU A 74 7.82 2.20 -1.38
C LEU A 74 8.71 3.43 -1.47
N ASP A 75 9.94 3.29 -0.96
CA ASP A 75 10.94 4.36 -0.97
C ASP A 75 11.68 4.32 -2.30
N VAL A 76 11.14 5.00 -3.29
CA VAL A 76 11.69 5.07 -4.64
C VAL A 76 12.19 6.48 -4.94
N PHE A 77 13.26 6.58 -5.71
CA PHE A 77 13.80 7.85 -6.15
C PHE A 77 12.84 8.55 -7.12
N ARG A 78 12.23 7.78 -8.02
CA ARG A 78 11.21 8.28 -8.96
C ARG A 78 9.98 7.38 -8.90
N ASN A 79 8.82 7.98 -8.70
CA ASN A 79 7.55 7.26 -8.67
C ASN A 79 7.07 7.03 -10.11
N THR A 80 7.66 6.07 -10.78
CA THR A 80 7.23 5.62 -12.11
C THR A 80 6.71 4.21 -12.04
N LEU A 81 5.84 3.83 -12.97
CA LEU A 81 5.32 2.47 -13.03
C LEU A 81 6.47 1.45 -13.08
N GLU A 82 7.47 1.69 -13.91
CA GLU A 82 8.62 0.79 -14.08
C GLU A 82 9.35 0.56 -12.76
N ASN A 83 9.66 1.63 -12.02
CA ASN A 83 10.37 1.53 -10.75
C ASN A 83 9.55 0.81 -9.68
N ILE A 84 8.25 1.07 -9.64
CA ILE A 84 7.34 0.45 -8.68
C ILE A 84 7.11 -1.02 -9.02
N GLU A 85 6.93 -1.37 -10.30
CA GLU A 85 6.78 -2.75 -10.75
C GLU A 85 7.96 -3.62 -10.35
N ALA A 86 9.16 -3.07 -10.39
CA ALA A 86 10.37 -3.78 -10.01
C ALA A 86 10.36 -4.23 -8.54
N LEU A 87 9.55 -3.59 -7.70
CA LEU A 87 9.44 -3.92 -6.27
C LEU A 87 8.32 -4.93 -5.98
N VAL A 88 7.48 -5.28 -6.94
CA VAL A 88 6.35 -6.20 -6.71
C VAL A 88 6.81 -7.56 -6.16
N PRO A 89 7.91 -8.16 -6.64
CA PRO A 89 8.39 -9.42 -6.05
C PRO A 89 8.70 -9.29 -4.55
N GLN A 90 9.31 -8.18 -4.12
CA GLN A 90 9.61 -7.93 -2.70
C GLN A 90 8.33 -7.72 -1.90
N ILE A 91 7.38 -6.96 -2.45
CA ILE A 91 6.07 -6.74 -1.83
C ILE A 91 5.37 -8.08 -1.61
N SER A 92 5.33 -8.91 -2.65
CA SER A 92 4.69 -10.23 -2.59
C SER A 92 5.34 -11.14 -1.56
N ALA A 93 6.68 -11.13 -1.48
CA ALA A 93 7.41 -11.92 -0.50
C ALA A 93 7.09 -11.49 0.94
N ILE A 94 7.00 -10.19 1.19
CA ILE A 94 6.67 -9.65 2.51
C ILE A 94 5.25 -10.05 2.91
N ILE A 95 4.29 -9.92 2.02
CA ILE A 95 2.90 -10.29 2.28
C ILE A 95 2.80 -11.80 2.57
N ASN A 96 3.48 -12.62 1.80
CA ASN A 96 3.46 -14.07 1.96
C ASN A 96 4.17 -14.54 3.24
N SER A 97 5.11 -13.75 3.76
CA SER A 97 5.81 -14.08 5.01
C SER A 97 5.03 -13.73 6.26
N ALA A 98 3.86 -13.10 6.12
CA ALA A 98 2.99 -12.70 7.23
C ALA A 98 3.72 -11.84 8.27
N VAL A 99 4.49 -10.86 7.82
CA VAL A 99 5.18 -9.90 8.69
C VAL A 99 4.16 -9.13 9.50
N SER A 100 4.37 -9.02 10.82
CA SER A 100 3.44 -8.36 11.73
C SER A 100 3.69 -6.87 11.92
N ASP A 101 4.75 -6.33 11.34
CA ASP A 101 5.08 -4.91 11.47
C ASP A 101 3.98 -4.04 10.86
N LYS A 102 3.64 -2.95 11.55
CA LYS A 102 2.61 -2.02 11.06
C LYS A 102 3.10 -1.11 9.95
N VAL A 103 4.39 -0.85 9.90
CA VAL A 103 5.03 -0.03 8.85
C VAL A 103 6.22 -0.80 8.31
N ILE A 104 6.22 -1.01 7.01
CA ILE A 104 7.29 -1.73 6.32
C ILE A 104 7.78 -0.82 5.20
N VAL A 105 9.08 -0.55 5.18
CA VAL A 105 9.69 0.29 4.13
C VAL A 105 10.46 -0.62 3.17
N ILE A 106 10.14 -0.52 1.89
CA ILE A 106 10.86 -1.21 0.83
C ILE A 106 11.59 -0.15 0.01
N SER A 107 12.91 -0.25 0.00
CA SER A 107 13.75 0.67 -0.78
C SER A 107 14.24 -0.01 -2.05
N GLU A 108 14.33 0.75 -3.13
CA GLU A 108 15.00 0.24 -4.33
C GLU A 108 16.50 0.10 -4.09
N ALA A 109 17.07 -0.95 -4.65
CA ALA A 109 18.47 -1.28 -4.44
C ALA A 109 19.43 -0.30 -5.13
#